data_a373a190d80f1aa0892ac070a42cfb95
#
_entry.id   a373a190d80f1aa0892ac070a42cfb95
#
_cell.length_a   1.000
_cell.length_b   1.000
_cell.length_c   1.000
_cell.angle_alpha   90.00
_cell.angle_beta   90.00
_cell.angle_gamma   90.00
#
_symmetry.space_group_name_H-M   'P 1'
#
loop_
_entity.id
_entity.type
_entity.pdbx_description
1 polymer ?
#
loop_
_entity_poly.entity_id
_entity_poly.type
_entity_poly.pdbx_seq_one_letter_code
_entity_poly.pdbx_strand_id
1 'polypeptide(L)'
;MFESAVDLLSYGTLLKQYGKDWRSDHLLSLAGVYRPKKNISESTLPAALVRYLEEHPHICKVILRLDNDLTGKQAAETIKTLLPKKYAVEVESKPPPQGKDYNDFLCMRLGLPITKRKERAKER
;
A
#
# COMPACT_ATOMS: atom_id res chain seq x y z
N MET A 1 2.73 -3.79 1.32
CA MET A 1 2.29 -2.76 2.29
C MET A 1 1.17 -1.94 1.69
N PHE A 2 0.16 -1.63 2.48
CA PHE A 2 -1.07 -0.97 2.04
C PHE A 2 -1.37 0.23 2.92
N GLU A 3 -2.12 1.20 2.41
CA GLU A 3 -2.55 2.34 3.23
C GLU A 3 -3.59 1.94 4.26
N SER A 4 -4.50 1.03 3.93
CA SER A 4 -5.62 0.66 4.81
C SER A 4 -5.79 -0.84 4.93
N ALA A 5 -6.49 -1.26 6.00
CA ALA A 5 -6.82 -2.66 6.22
C ALA A 5 -7.77 -3.19 5.14
N VAL A 6 -8.67 -2.34 4.61
CA VAL A 6 -9.58 -2.73 3.53
C VAL A 6 -8.80 -3.14 2.28
N ASP A 7 -7.79 -2.37 1.91
CA ASP A 7 -6.95 -2.67 0.75
C ASP A 7 -6.13 -3.94 0.96
N LEU A 8 -5.60 -4.15 2.16
CA LEU A 8 -4.87 -5.36 2.51
C LEU A 8 -5.76 -6.59 2.37
N LEU A 9 -6.97 -6.54 2.90
CA LEU A 9 -7.93 -7.65 2.81
C LEU A 9 -8.37 -7.89 1.36
N SER A 10 -8.55 -6.82 0.59
CA SER A 10 -8.90 -6.93 -0.83
C SER A 10 -7.81 -7.62 -1.63
N TYR A 11 -6.55 -7.28 -1.37
CA TYR A 11 -5.42 -7.95 -2.00
C TYR A 11 -5.36 -9.44 -1.63
N GLY A 12 -5.55 -9.76 -0.35
CA GLY A 12 -5.60 -11.16 0.10
C GLY A 12 -6.70 -11.95 -0.61
N THR A 13 -7.87 -11.34 -0.80
CA THR A 13 -8.99 -11.94 -1.52
C THR A 13 -8.62 -12.18 -2.99
N LEU A 14 -7.96 -11.22 -3.64
CA LEU A 14 -7.51 -11.37 -5.02
C LEU A 14 -6.52 -12.53 -5.16
N LEU A 15 -5.56 -12.67 -4.25
CA LEU A 15 -4.62 -13.78 -4.27
C LEU A 15 -5.36 -15.12 -4.16
N LYS A 16 -6.35 -15.21 -3.27
CA LYS A 16 -7.14 -16.41 -3.10
C LYS A 16 -7.90 -16.76 -4.38
N GLN A 17 -8.47 -15.76 -5.06
CA GLN A 17 -9.16 -15.97 -6.34
C GLN A 17 -8.24 -16.51 -7.42
N TYR A 18 -6.96 -16.13 -7.40
CA TYR A 18 -5.97 -16.62 -8.36
C TYR A 18 -5.31 -17.94 -7.92
N GLY A 19 -5.81 -18.56 -6.85
CA GLY A 19 -5.26 -19.82 -6.35
C GLY A 19 -3.91 -19.67 -5.65
N LYS A 20 -3.55 -18.45 -5.24
CA LYS A 20 -2.31 -18.16 -4.54
C LYS A 20 -2.52 -18.11 -3.04
N ASP A 21 -1.50 -18.49 -2.27
CA ASP A 21 -1.57 -18.45 -0.82
C ASP A 21 -1.22 -17.04 -0.35
N TRP A 22 -2.25 -16.33 0.15
CA TRP A 22 -2.07 -14.97 0.68
C TRP A 22 -1.20 -14.93 1.93
N ARG A 23 -1.00 -16.07 2.59
CA ARG A 23 -0.19 -16.17 3.81
C ARG A 23 1.30 -16.34 3.53
N SER A 24 1.69 -16.50 2.26
CA SER A 24 3.09 -16.66 1.88
C SER A 24 3.91 -15.38 2.09
N ASP A 25 3.24 -14.22 2.12
CA ASP A 25 3.87 -12.92 2.32
C ASP A 25 3.42 -12.28 3.62
N HIS A 26 4.25 -11.37 4.14
CA HIS A 26 3.85 -10.50 5.24
C HIS A 26 3.00 -9.37 4.70
N LEU A 27 1.79 -9.21 5.21
CA LEU A 27 0.88 -8.14 4.80
C LEU A 27 0.79 -7.10 5.92
N LEU A 28 1.03 -5.84 5.59
CA LEU A 28 1.07 -4.75 6.56
C LEU A 28 0.16 -3.60 6.10
N SER A 29 -0.69 -3.12 7.01
CA SER A 29 -1.50 -1.93 6.80
C SER A 29 -0.93 -0.75 7.60
N LEU A 30 -0.87 0.42 6.97
CA LEU A 30 -0.45 1.66 7.63
C LEU A 30 -1.57 2.33 8.42
N ALA A 31 -2.77 1.73 8.45
CA ALA A 31 -3.96 2.27 9.11
C ALA A 31 -4.38 3.64 8.56
N GLY A 32 -4.13 3.90 7.29
CA GLY A 32 -4.69 5.03 6.57
C GLY A 32 -3.97 6.37 6.70
N VAL A 33 -2.94 6.47 7.54
CA VAL A 33 -2.36 7.80 7.80
C VAL A 33 -0.84 7.81 7.63
N TYR A 34 -0.41 8.12 6.42
CA TYR A 34 0.98 8.51 6.18
C TYR A 34 0.99 9.62 5.14
N ARG A 35 1.48 10.78 5.53
CA ARG A 35 1.59 11.93 4.63
C ARG A 35 3.04 12.43 4.64
N PRO A 36 3.79 12.18 3.56
CA PRO A 36 5.15 12.69 3.47
C PRO A 36 5.14 14.20 3.32
N LYS A 37 6.22 14.85 3.75
CA LYS A 37 6.43 16.27 3.53
C LYS A 37 6.81 16.52 2.06
N LYS A 38 6.69 17.77 1.61
CA LYS A 38 7.06 18.14 0.23
C LYS A 38 8.51 17.80 -0.08
N ASN A 39 9.40 18.03 0.88
CA ASN A 39 10.81 17.70 0.73
C ASN A 39 11.07 16.30 1.28
N ILE A 40 11.52 15.40 0.43
CA ILE A 40 11.79 14.01 0.80
C ILE A 40 12.79 13.93 1.94
N SER A 41 13.82 14.75 1.93
CA SER A 41 14.86 14.73 2.97
C SER A 41 14.34 15.09 4.36
N GLU A 42 13.23 15.81 4.45
CA GLU A 42 12.59 16.19 5.70
C GLU A 42 11.48 15.24 6.12
N SER A 43 11.11 14.30 5.26
CA SER A 43 10.06 13.34 5.54
C SER A 43 10.54 12.23 6.45
N THR A 44 9.63 11.66 7.21
CA THR A 44 9.89 10.49 8.06
C THR A 44 9.26 9.26 7.44
N LEU A 45 9.79 8.09 7.76
CA LEU A 45 9.20 6.83 7.34
C LEU A 45 7.96 6.53 8.18
N PRO A 46 6.97 5.77 7.63
CA PRO A 46 5.80 5.36 8.43
C PRO A 46 6.23 4.57 9.65
N ALA A 47 5.73 4.95 10.83
CA ALA A 47 6.11 4.31 12.09
C ALA A 47 5.78 2.82 12.11
N ALA A 48 4.64 2.42 11.54
CA ALA A 48 4.24 1.02 11.48
C ALA A 48 5.22 0.18 10.66
N LEU A 49 5.72 0.73 9.54
CA LEU A 49 6.71 0.05 8.70
C LEU A 49 8.04 -0.11 9.43
N VAL A 50 8.51 0.96 10.06
CA VAL A 50 9.78 0.93 10.82
C VAL A 50 9.71 -0.12 11.92
N ARG A 51 8.65 -0.11 12.71
CA ARG A 51 8.46 -1.08 13.79
C ARG A 51 8.45 -2.52 13.24
N TYR A 52 7.73 -2.74 12.16
CA TYR A 52 7.62 -4.06 11.57
C TYR A 52 8.98 -4.59 11.11
N LEU A 53 9.78 -3.76 10.45
CA LEU A 53 11.10 -4.15 9.98
C LEU A 53 12.06 -4.41 11.15
N GLU A 54 11.97 -3.64 12.24
CA GLU A 54 12.79 -3.87 13.42
C GLU A 54 12.43 -5.17 14.13
N GLU A 55 11.16 -5.54 14.13
CA GLU A 55 10.68 -6.80 14.70
C GLU A 55 10.94 -8.01 13.79
N HIS A 56 11.17 -7.77 12.49
CA HIS A 56 11.37 -8.82 11.50
C HIS A 56 12.62 -8.54 10.66
N PRO A 57 13.82 -8.66 11.26
CA PRO A 57 15.06 -8.26 10.58
C PRO A 57 15.45 -9.14 9.39
N HIS A 58 14.79 -10.27 9.20
CA HIS A 58 15.00 -11.15 8.06
C HIS A 58 14.35 -10.63 6.76
N ILE A 59 13.47 -9.64 6.84
CA ILE A 59 12.83 -9.08 5.66
C ILE A 59 13.86 -8.33 4.83
N CYS A 60 13.99 -8.68 3.55
CA CYS A 60 14.93 -8.07 2.63
C CYS A 60 14.25 -7.33 1.47
N LYS A 61 12.94 -7.42 1.35
CA LYS A 61 12.18 -6.78 0.27
C LYS A 61 10.86 -6.25 0.78
N VAL A 62 10.55 -5.01 0.39
CA VAL A 62 9.28 -4.35 0.71
C VAL A 62 8.59 -4.00 -0.61
N ILE A 63 7.35 -4.44 -0.76
CA ILE A 63 6.53 -4.12 -1.92
C ILE A 63 5.46 -3.13 -1.49
N LEU A 64 5.46 -1.96 -2.13
CA LEU A 64 4.50 -0.90 -1.84
C LEU A 64 3.30 -1.05 -2.75
N ARG A 65 2.14 -1.31 -2.17
CA ARG A 65 0.86 -1.44 -2.88
C ARG A 65 -0.08 -0.33 -2.44
N LEU A 66 0.44 0.88 -2.53
CA LEU A 66 -0.26 2.08 -2.10
C LEU A 66 -1.26 2.55 -3.16
N ASP A 67 -2.10 3.52 -2.78
CA ASP A 67 -3.14 4.03 -3.67
C ASP A 67 -2.57 4.63 -4.95
N ASN A 68 -3.33 4.51 -6.03
CA ASN A 68 -2.96 5.02 -7.34
C ASN A 68 -3.44 6.47 -7.51
N ASP A 69 -3.08 7.32 -6.55
CA ASP A 69 -3.36 8.74 -6.57
C ASP A 69 -2.09 9.52 -6.24
N LEU A 70 -2.17 10.85 -6.25
CA LEU A 70 -1.00 11.69 -6.02
C LEU A 70 -0.38 11.44 -4.64
N THR A 71 -1.20 11.35 -3.60
CA THR A 71 -0.73 11.09 -2.23
C THR A 71 -0.04 9.74 -2.12
N GLY A 72 -0.62 8.69 -2.71
CA GLY A 72 -0.03 7.35 -2.73
C GLY A 72 1.29 7.31 -3.49
N LYS A 73 1.37 8.01 -4.61
CA LYS A 73 2.60 8.10 -5.40
C LYS A 73 3.70 8.86 -4.67
N GLN A 74 3.36 9.94 -3.99
CA GLN A 74 4.33 10.69 -3.18
C GLN A 74 4.83 9.85 -2.00
N ALA A 75 3.93 9.12 -1.34
CA ALA A 75 4.29 8.23 -0.26
C ALA A 75 5.24 7.13 -0.75
N ALA A 76 4.93 6.51 -1.88
CA ALA A 76 5.76 5.46 -2.46
C ALA A 76 7.16 5.98 -2.82
N GLU A 77 7.25 7.15 -3.43
CA GLU A 77 8.52 7.76 -3.80
C GLU A 77 9.36 8.08 -2.57
N THR A 78 8.76 8.62 -1.54
CA THR A 78 9.43 8.94 -0.29
C THR A 78 10.00 7.68 0.38
N ILE A 79 9.20 6.64 0.50
CA ILE A 79 9.63 5.39 1.12
C ILE A 79 10.73 4.73 0.28
N LYS A 80 10.56 4.71 -1.03
CA LYS A 80 11.53 4.13 -1.95
C LYS A 80 12.88 4.83 -1.87
N THR A 81 12.89 6.14 -1.60
CA THR A 81 14.10 6.92 -1.46
C THR A 81 14.76 6.75 -0.08
N LEU A 82 13.96 6.78 0.99
CA LEU A 82 14.48 6.82 2.35
C LEU A 82 14.76 5.44 2.95
N LEU A 83 13.93 4.45 2.65
CA LEU A 83 14.03 3.16 3.32
C LEU A 83 15.34 2.42 3.05
N PRO A 84 15.84 2.35 1.80
CA PRO A 84 17.12 1.67 1.54
C PRO A 84 18.33 2.32 2.21
N LYS A 85 18.22 3.60 2.59
CA LYS A 85 19.28 4.30 3.30
C LYS A 85 19.38 3.91 4.77
N LYS A 86 18.27 3.45 5.34
CA LYS A 86 18.19 3.10 6.76
C LYS A 86 18.23 1.59 7.00
N TYR A 87 17.70 0.80 6.09
CA TYR A 87 17.62 -0.65 6.20
C TYR A 87 18.16 -1.30 4.93
N ALA A 88 18.72 -2.50 5.06
CA ALA A 88 19.22 -3.28 3.92
C ALA A 88 18.05 -4.00 3.26
N VAL A 89 17.12 -3.24 2.68
CA VAL A 89 15.93 -3.78 2.00
C VAL A 89 15.81 -3.22 0.59
N GLU A 90 15.28 -4.04 -0.32
CA GLU A 90 14.89 -3.61 -1.65
C GLU A 90 13.45 -3.12 -1.60
N VAL A 91 13.15 -2.02 -2.27
CA VAL A 91 11.79 -1.45 -2.30
C VAL A 91 11.28 -1.41 -3.73
N GLU A 92 10.08 -1.94 -3.93
CA GLU A 92 9.42 -1.97 -5.22
C GLU A 92 8.00 -1.42 -5.06
N SER A 93 7.57 -0.58 -6.01
CA SER A 93 6.21 -0.01 -6.00
C SER A 93 5.33 -0.74 -6.99
N LYS A 94 4.23 -1.31 -6.51
CA LYS A 94 3.23 -2.02 -7.33
C LYS A 94 1.82 -1.56 -6.95
N PRO A 95 1.40 -0.36 -7.41
CA PRO A 95 0.03 0.09 -7.18
C PRO A 95 -0.96 -0.84 -7.89
N PRO A 96 -2.28 -0.73 -7.60
CA PRO A 96 -3.26 -1.57 -8.27
C PRO A 96 -3.22 -1.33 -9.78
N PRO A 97 -3.38 -2.39 -10.60
CA PRO A 97 -3.37 -2.26 -12.06
C PRO A 97 -4.49 -1.38 -12.59
N GLN A 98 -5.61 -1.34 -11.91
CA GLN A 98 -6.78 -0.53 -12.25
C GLN A 98 -7.42 0.01 -10.99
N GLY A 99 -8.07 1.16 -11.09
CA GLY A 99 -8.73 1.80 -9.98
C GLY A 99 -7.76 2.58 -9.10
N LYS A 100 -8.30 3.21 -8.06
CA LYS A 100 -7.54 4.04 -7.14
C LYS A 100 -6.75 3.19 -6.14
N ASP A 101 -7.37 2.12 -5.64
CA ASP A 101 -6.79 1.25 -4.62
C ASP A 101 -7.11 -0.22 -4.91
N TYR A 102 -6.58 -1.12 -4.09
CA TYR A 102 -6.82 -2.55 -4.30
C TYR A 102 -8.26 -2.95 -4.03
N ASN A 103 -8.98 -2.22 -3.20
CA ASN A 103 -10.41 -2.47 -3.02
C ASN A 103 -11.18 -2.15 -4.30
N ASP A 104 -10.87 -1.04 -4.97
CA ASP A 104 -11.46 -0.70 -6.27
C ASP A 104 -11.16 -1.80 -7.29
N PHE A 105 -9.91 -2.25 -7.34
CA PHE A 105 -9.51 -3.30 -8.27
C PHE A 105 -10.28 -4.59 -8.03
N LEU A 106 -10.43 -5.01 -6.77
CA LEU A 106 -11.23 -6.17 -6.42
C LEU A 106 -12.69 -5.99 -6.87
N CYS A 107 -13.30 -4.85 -6.58
CA CYS A 107 -14.67 -4.56 -7.00
C CYS A 107 -14.82 -4.64 -8.52
N MET A 108 -13.88 -4.11 -9.27
CA MET A 108 -13.89 -4.20 -10.73
C MET A 108 -13.83 -5.65 -11.22
N ARG A 109 -12.99 -6.47 -10.58
CA ARG A 109 -12.86 -7.89 -10.92
C ARG A 109 -14.13 -8.68 -10.60
N LEU A 110 -14.87 -8.26 -9.56
CA LEU A 110 -16.13 -8.90 -9.17
C LEU A 110 -17.34 -8.32 -9.90
N GLY A 111 -17.15 -7.30 -10.75
CA GLY A 111 -18.23 -6.62 -11.43
C GLY A 111 -19.07 -5.74 -10.52
N LEU A 112 -18.55 -5.34 -9.37
CA LEU A 112 -19.24 -4.48 -8.42
C LEU A 112 -19.05 -3.01 -8.77
N PRO A 113 -20.06 -2.14 -8.51
CA PRO A 113 -19.94 -0.72 -8.81
C PRO A 113 -19.00 -0.01 -7.83
N ILE A 114 -18.05 0.74 -8.36
CA ILE A 114 -17.15 1.58 -7.56
C ILE A 114 -17.53 3.05 -7.65
N THR A 115 -18.28 3.45 -8.67
CA THR A 115 -18.69 4.83 -8.91
C THR A 115 -19.52 5.40 -7.77
N LYS A 116 -20.35 4.58 -7.11
CA LYS A 116 -21.15 5.01 -5.97
C LYS A 116 -20.27 5.59 -4.85
N ARG A 117 -19.16 4.96 -4.56
CA ARG A 117 -18.23 5.43 -3.53
C ARG A 117 -17.61 6.77 -3.91
N LYS A 118 -17.23 6.93 -5.18
CA LYS A 118 -16.69 8.19 -5.69
C LYS A 118 -17.70 9.32 -5.67
N GLU A 119 -18.94 9.03 -6.03
CA GLU A 119 -20.04 10.00 -5.99
C GLU A 119 -20.29 10.49 -4.57
N ARG A 120 -20.32 9.58 -3.59
CA ARG A 120 -20.47 9.96 -2.18
C ARG A 120 -19.33 10.87 -1.71
N ALA A 121 -18.11 10.61 -2.14
CA ALA A 121 -16.98 11.45 -1.79
C ALA A 121 -17.10 12.85 -2.40
N LYS A 122 -17.70 12.97 -3.58
CA LYS A 122 -17.92 14.27 -4.24
C LYS A 122 -19.02 15.09 -3.60
N GLU A 123 -20.02 14.46 -3.03
CA GLU A 123 -21.14 15.15 -2.39
C GLU A 123 -20.77 15.77 -1.05
N ARG A 124 -19.62 15.52 -0.57
CA ARG A 124 -19.09 16.09 0.67
C ARG A 124 -18.30 17.36 0.38
#